data_abc3eb61a5031f4b11946fa1d4dbb479
#
_entry.id   abc3eb61a5031f4b11946fa1d4dbb479
#
_cell.length_a   1.000
_cell.length_b   1.000
_cell.length_c   1.000
_cell.angle_alpha   90.00
_cell.angle_beta   90.00
_cell.angle_gamma   90.00
#
_symmetry.space_group_name_H-M   'P 1'
#
loop_
_entity.id
_entity.type
_entity.pdbx_description
1 polymer ?
#
loop_
_entity_poly.entity_id
_entity_poly.type
_entity_poly.pdbx_seq_one_letter_code
_entity_poly.pdbx_strand_id
1 'polypeptide(L)'
;LDTGRPRQARAGNGGKRKQGRAVSAQASGQGWPPRWLTPLEASDLERSMGDVVADFAEALVPIAKDSLGGLAGEPLQFRDWQRSLLRHMLARKADLSFTHRFFLVGVARKNGKTALASTLPIFFGLYGDKGGEILSAANEREQAKLVFSHAKRAVELNPELGAQIKLYRDAMEFKGTGTVYKAISAEAYSKEGLNASLVLYDELAAAPNRELFDVLSLSMGARRSPLFVAITTAGPKVDTTGIDSIAYTLYQLAKRRIAGESDDTTLGMAWWEAAEDAYEDESRWHEANPGLLGEQPILSLEDLRSARKRTPESEYRTKRLNQFTNSATAFLPTGAWDACGDASLTLAADEPIVLAVDGSFSNDSTAAVACRLSDKALFVLGHWERPIDADLSWRVSMDEVEGRIIEICQNYNVVEVIFDPFRWQRSMEALAQRGLPVAEMPQTPSRMVPATSGMYDAVVNGKIRHTGDPRLARHAANATPYYSRNGMMVRKQAAHSNKKIDLFVSAIMALSRADTLATTVAPKAAPAVQFIEL
;
A
#
# COMPACT_ATOMS: atom_id res chain seq x y z
N LEU A 1 13.87 -79.77 -9.49
CA LEU A 1 14.73 -79.80 -8.30
C LEU A 1 15.23 -78.38 -8.04
N ASP A 2 14.75 -77.65 -7.19
CA ASP A 2 14.61 -77.67 -5.79
C ASP A 2 14.80 -76.24 -5.22
N THR A 3 13.98 -75.91 -4.36
CA THR A 3 14.06 -75.13 -3.16
C THR A 3 14.07 -73.56 -3.26
N GLY A 4 12.99 -73.08 -2.80
CA GLY A 4 12.74 -71.69 -2.49
C GLY A 4 13.50 -71.11 -1.27
N ARG A 5 13.71 -69.83 -1.30
CA ARG A 5 13.99 -69.01 -0.10
C ARG A 5 13.23 -67.66 -0.16
N PRO A 6 12.75 -67.18 0.95
CA PRO A 6 11.91 -66.00 1.00
C PRO A 6 12.73 -64.71 0.87
N ARG A 7 12.18 -63.72 0.11
CA ARG A 7 12.75 -62.39 -0.03
C ARG A 7 12.50 -61.60 1.27
N GLN A 8 13.56 -61.20 1.95
CA GLN A 8 13.55 -60.19 2.98
C GLN A 8 13.24 -58.82 2.37
N ALA A 9 12.26 -58.12 2.95
CA ALA A 9 11.93 -56.74 2.67
C ALA A 9 13.07 -55.81 3.13
N ARG A 10 13.68 -55.08 2.19
CA ARG A 10 14.59 -53.98 2.51
C ARG A 10 13.78 -52.76 2.96
N ALA A 11 13.97 -52.36 4.21
CA ALA A 11 13.51 -51.09 4.76
C ALA A 11 14.09 -49.93 3.95
N GLY A 12 13.19 -49.03 3.51
CA GLY A 12 13.55 -47.81 2.83
C GLY A 12 14.28 -46.85 3.77
N ASN A 13 15.48 -46.48 3.38
CA ASN A 13 16.30 -45.49 4.07
C ASN A 13 15.73 -44.11 3.80
N GLY A 14 14.99 -43.55 4.78
CA GLY A 14 14.47 -42.20 4.72
C GLY A 14 15.60 -41.19 4.68
N GLY A 15 15.85 -40.64 3.49
CA GLY A 15 16.77 -39.54 3.28
C GLY A 15 16.33 -38.32 4.10
N LYS A 16 17.02 -38.04 5.20
CA LYS A 16 16.94 -36.80 5.93
C LYS A 16 17.33 -35.68 4.96
N ARG A 17 16.35 -34.92 4.48
CA ARG A 17 16.59 -33.60 3.86
C ARG A 17 17.42 -32.80 4.86
N LYS A 18 18.66 -32.49 4.49
CA LYS A 18 19.47 -31.48 5.20
C LYS A 18 18.70 -30.18 5.14
N GLN A 19 18.10 -29.80 6.26
CA GLN A 19 17.68 -28.42 6.49
C GLN A 19 18.92 -27.56 6.31
N GLY A 20 18.91 -26.72 5.28
CA GLY A 20 19.93 -25.72 5.06
C GLY A 20 20.04 -24.86 6.34
N ARG A 21 21.20 -24.93 6.96
CA ARG A 21 21.55 -24.11 8.11
C ARG A 21 21.44 -22.65 7.66
N ALA A 22 20.43 -21.93 8.15
CA ALA A 22 20.36 -20.49 8.01
C ALA A 22 21.71 -19.93 8.49
N VAL A 23 22.38 -19.16 7.63
CA VAL A 23 23.62 -18.50 7.97
C VAL A 23 23.34 -17.56 9.13
N SER A 24 23.83 -17.93 10.31
CA SER A 24 23.77 -17.11 11.50
C SER A 24 24.50 -15.78 11.24
N ALA A 25 23.85 -14.70 11.61
CA ALA A 25 24.34 -13.33 11.59
C ALA A 25 25.79 -13.20 12.07
N GLN A 26 26.73 -13.09 11.14
CA GLN A 26 28.05 -12.55 11.39
C GLN A 26 28.12 -11.20 10.66
N ALA A 27 27.73 -10.22 11.37
CA ALA A 27 27.88 -8.75 11.38
C ALA A 27 26.55 -8.11 11.75
N SER A 28 26.10 -8.30 12.98
CA SER A 28 24.95 -7.55 13.54
C SER A 28 25.44 -6.17 13.98
N GLY A 29 25.55 -5.24 13.02
CA GLY A 29 25.62 -3.82 13.34
C GLY A 29 24.27 -3.33 13.87
N GLN A 30 24.25 -2.22 14.59
CA GLN A 30 23.01 -1.63 15.08
C GLN A 30 22.06 -1.35 13.90
N GLY A 31 20.83 -1.92 13.95
CA GLY A 31 19.82 -1.77 12.90
C GLY A 31 19.89 -2.79 11.75
N TRP A 32 20.71 -3.84 11.87
CA TRP A 32 20.78 -4.95 10.93
C TRP A 32 20.67 -6.30 11.66
N PRO A 33 19.95 -7.33 11.14
CA PRO A 33 19.20 -7.33 9.88
C PRO A 33 17.86 -6.57 9.99
N PRO A 34 17.26 -6.19 8.83
CA PRO A 34 15.89 -5.70 8.79
C PRO A 34 14.89 -6.82 9.13
N ARG A 35 13.62 -6.45 9.36
CA ARG A 35 12.56 -7.43 9.65
C ARG A 35 12.39 -8.48 8.55
N TRP A 36 12.53 -8.08 7.30
CA TRP A 36 12.45 -8.98 6.15
C TRP A 36 13.71 -8.86 5.30
N LEU A 37 14.45 -9.94 5.19
CA LEU A 37 15.69 -10.01 4.42
C LEU A 37 15.69 -11.31 3.60
N THR A 38 15.83 -11.20 2.29
CA THR A 38 15.94 -12.38 1.42
C THR A 38 17.24 -13.14 1.71
N PRO A 39 17.22 -14.49 1.74
CA PRO A 39 18.41 -15.26 2.02
C PRO A 39 19.45 -15.15 0.90
N LEU A 40 20.73 -15.22 1.28
CA LEU A 40 21.89 -15.28 0.40
C LEU A 40 22.79 -16.46 0.78
N GLU A 41 23.48 -17.02 -0.21
CA GLU A 41 24.58 -17.94 0.04
C GLU A 41 25.78 -17.19 0.64
N ALA A 42 26.44 -17.79 1.62
CA ALA A 42 27.60 -17.18 2.26
C ALA A 42 28.72 -16.85 1.25
N SER A 43 28.93 -17.74 0.28
CA SER A 43 29.94 -17.55 -0.78
C SER A 43 29.63 -16.36 -1.70
N ASP A 44 28.36 -16.03 -1.93
CA ASP A 44 27.97 -14.86 -2.72
C ASP A 44 28.18 -13.57 -1.93
N LEU A 45 27.92 -13.60 -0.62
CA LEU A 45 28.17 -12.48 0.27
C LEU A 45 29.66 -12.18 0.42
N GLU A 46 30.53 -13.22 0.47
CA GLU A 46 31.98 -13.05 0.50
C GLU A 46 32.53 -12.37 -0.76
N ARG A 47 31.88 -12.54 -1.90
CA ARG A 47 32.22 -11.90 -3.18
C ARG A 47 31.56 -10.54 -3.40
N SER A 48 30.86 -10.02 -2.39
CA SER A 48 30.16 -8.74 -2.51
C SER A 48 31.09 -7.58 -2.83
N MET A 49 30.58 -6.63 -3.61
CA MET A 49 31.21 -5.32 -3.82
C MET A 49 30.81 -4.28 -2.78
N GLY A 50 29.97 -4.63 -1.82
CA GLY A 50 29.36 -3.65 -0.92
C GLY A 50 30.38 -2.84 -0.14
N ASP A 51 31.43 -3.47 0.41
CA ASP A 51 32.48 -2.78 1.14
C ASP A 51 33.31 -1.86 0.24
N VAL A 52 33.64 -2.32 -0.98
CA VAL A 52 34.39 -1.50 -1.96
C VAL A 52 33.59 -0.25 -2.33
N VAL A 53 32.28 -0.37 -2.52
CA VAL A 53 31.40 0.77 -2.80
C VAL A 53 31.29 1.70 -1.59
N ALA A 54 31.21 1.14 -0.39
CA ALA A 54 31.13 1.92 0.84
C ALA A 54 32.43 2.71 1.08
N ASP A 55 33.59 2.05 0.98
CA ASP A 55 34.91 2.68 1.18
C ASP A 55 35.16 3.77 0.11
N PHE A 56 34.81 3.51 -1.14
CA PHE A 56 34.85 4.52 -2.20
C PHE A 56 33.98 5.73 -1.87
N ALA A 57 32.75 5.51 -1.42
CA ALA A 57 31.82 6.60 -1.12
C ALA A 57 32.31 7.43 0.07
N GLU A 58 32.79 6.80 1.12
CA GLU A 58 33.32 7.49 2.30
C GLU A 58 34.63 8.25 2.00
N ALA A 59 35.44 7.77 1.05
CA ALA A 59 36.66 8.45 0.64
C ALA A 59 36.42 9.64 -0.30
N LEU A 60 35.46 9.52 -1.23
CA LEU A 60 35.33 10.44 -2.37
C LEU A 60 33.98 11.13 -2.53
N VAL A 61 32.91 10.64 -1.91
CA VAL A 61 31.58 11.24 -2.11
C VAL A 61 31.23 12.12 -0.91
N PRO A 62 31.26 13.47 -1.05
CA PRO A 62 30.90 14.35 0.03
C PRO A 62 29.38 14.41 0.23
N ILE A 63 28.96 14.77 1.45
CA ILE A 63 27.60 15.08 1.79
C ILE A 63 27.11 16.25 0.92
N ALA A 64 26.00 16.06 0.21
CA ALA A 64 25.50 17.03 -0.75
C ALA A 64 24.73 18.20 -0.09
N LYS A 65 24.12 17.98 1.08
CA LYS A 65 23.28 18.95 1.81
C LYS A 65 23.40 18.75 3.32
N ASP A 66 23.33 19.83 4.06
CA ASP A 66 23.29 19.79 5.53
C ASP A 66 22.12 18.94 6.04
N SER A 67 22.41 18.11 7.04
CA SER A 67 21.45 17.23 7.69
C SER A 67 21.96 16.83 9.09
N LEU A 68 21.15 16.08 9.85
CA LEU A 68 21.62 15.46 11.09
C LEU A 68 22.78 14.47 10.86
N GLY A 69 22.96 13.99 9.64
CA GLY A 69 24.03 13.07 9.28
C GLY A 69 25.39 13.74 9.00
N GLY A 70 25.46 15.08 8.94
CA GLY A 70 26.66 15.88 8.67
C GLY A 70 26.38 17.10 7.80
N LEU A 71 27.43 17.91 7.57
CA LEU A 71 27.33 19.15 6.79
C LEU A 71 27.75 18.93 5.32
N ALA A 72 27.24 19.78 4.44
CA ALA A 72 27.58 19.74 3.02
C ALA A 72 29.10 19.95 2.81
N GLY A 73 29.71 19.07 2.03
CA GLY A 73 31.15 19.06 1.77
C GLY A 73 31.95 18.14 2.70
N GLU A 74 31.41 17.72 3.84
CA GLU A 74 32.05 16.71 4.68
C GLU A 74 32.03 15.33 4.02
N PRO A 75 32.99 14.43 4.33
CA PRO A 75 32.94 13.04 3.84
C PRO A 75 31.69 12.33 4.29
N LEU A 76 31.04 11.62 3.37
CA LEU A 76 29.91 10.75 3.71
C LEU A 76 30.38 9.63 4.64
N GLN A 77 29.62 9.35 5.69
CA GLN A 77 29.88 8.24 6.60
C GLN A 77 28.66 7.33 6.65
N PHE A 78 28.81 6.09 6.20
CA PHE A 78 27.74 5.11 6.29
C PHE A 78 27.60 4.56 7.70
N ARG A 79 26.36 4.34 8.10
CA ARG A 79 26.03 3.58 9.32
C ARG A 79 26.17 2.09 9.06
N ASP A 80 26.37 1.28 10.09
CA ASP A 80 26.57 -0.17 9.97
C ASP A 80 25.48 -0.86 9.14
N TRP A 81 24.22 -0.47 9.35
CA TRP A 81 23.11 -1.02 8.58
C TRP A 81 23.18 -0.66 7.09
N GLN A 82 23.70 0.52 6.74
CA GLN A 82 23.86 0.95 5.34
C GLN A 82 24.99 0.17 4.66
N ARG A 83 26.12 -0.04 5.35
CA ARG A 83 27.22 -0.89 4.87
C ARG A 83 26.73 -2.34 4.69
N SER A 84 25.99 -2.87 5.67
CA SER A 84 25.42 -4.22 5.59
C SER A 84 24.41 -4.36 4.46
N LEU A 85 23.57 -3.32 4.20
CA LEU A 85 22.67 -3.28 3.05
C LEU A 85 23.45 -3.31 1.73
N LEU A 86 24.50 -2.50 1.57
CA LEU A 86 25.34 -2.51 0.37
C LEU A 86 25.99 -3.89 0.16
N ARG A 87 26.51 -4.53 1.22
CA ARG A 87 27.08 -5.89 1.14
C ARG A 87 26.05 -6.91 0.65
N HIS A 88 24.83 -6.86 1.17
CA HIS A 88 23.76 -7.78 0.79
C HIS A 88 23.26 -7.51 -0.63
N MET A 89 23.01 -6.27 -0.98
CA MET A 89 22.51 -5.84 -2.29
C MET A 89 23.48 -6.13 -3.43
N LEU A 90 24.79 -5.94 -3.19
CA LEU A 90 25.86 -6.07 -4.20
C LEU A 90 26.60 -7.41 -4.12
N ALA A 91 25.97 -8.44 -3.54
CA ALA A 91 26.48 -9.80 -3.51
C ALA A 91 26.61 -10.37 -4.93
N ARG A 92 27.65 -11.20 -5.16
CA ARG A 92 28.00 -11.73 -6.49
C ARG A 92 28.07 -13.24 -6.50
N LYS A 93 27.62 -13.83 -7.60
CA LYS A 93 27.83 -15.23 -7.94
C LYS A 93 29.29 -15.53 -8.27
N ALA A 94 29.61 -16.80 -8.49
CA ALA A 94 30.96 -17.22 -8.87
C ALA A 94 31.43 -16.63 -10.23
N ASP A 95 30.51 -16.34 -11.15
CA ASP A 95 30.79 -15.69 -12.43
C ASP A 95 30.90 -14.16 -12.35
N LEU A 96 30.89 -13.62 -11.14
CA LEU A 96 30.93 -12.20 -10.81
C LEU A 96 29.70 -11.39 -11.24
N SER A 97 28.64 -12.02 -11.71
CA SER A 97 27.35 -11.38 -11.89
C SER A 97 26.66 -11.12 -10.56
N PHE A 98 25.81 -10.11 -10.46
CA PHE A 98 25.02 -9.88 -9.26
C PHE A 98 24.08 -11.05 -8.97
N THR A 99 24.02 -11.48 -7.72
CA THR A 99 23.10 -12.53 -7.28
C THR A 99 21.65 -12.08 -7.45
N HIS A 100 21.38 -10.83 -7.11
CA HIS A 100 20.10 -10.17 -7.33
C HIS A 100 20.19 -9.22 -8.52
N ARG A 101 19.40 -9.48 -9.54
CA ARG A 101 19.22 -8.54 -10.67
C ARG A 101 18.27 -7.40 -10.32
N PHE A 102 17.39 -7.67 -9.38
CA PHE A 102 16.41 -6.75 -8.83
C PHE A 102 16.52 -6.73 -7.30
N PHE A 103 16.66 -5.55 -6.70
CA PHE A 103 16.74 -5.40 -5.26
C PHE A 103 15.77 -4.35 -4.75
N LEU A 104 14.86 -4.77 -3.84
CA LEU A 104 13.87 -3.91 -3.20
C LEU A 104 14.36 -3.46 -1.82
N VAL A 105 14.51 -2.15 -1.63
CA VAL A 105 14.86 -1.53 -0.35
C VAL A 105 13.67 -0.81 0.21
N GLY A 106 13.15 -1.27 1.34
CA GLY A 106 12.04 -0.63 2.06
C GLY A 106 12.50 -0.12 3.42
N VAL A 107 12.53 1.18 3.62
CA VAL A 107 12.84 1.82 4.90
C VAL A 107 12.06 3.12 5.05
N ALA A 108 11.66 3.47 6.28
CA ALA A 108 10.87 4.66 6.56
C ALA A 108 11.53 5.96 6.05
N ARG A 109 10.74 7.03 5.92
CA ARG A 109 11.26 8.34 5.48
C ARG A 109 12.32 8.88 6.43
N LYS A 110 13.27 9.67 5.87
CA LYS A 110 14.36 10.35 6.58
C LYS A 110 15.50 9.45 7.09
N ASN A 111 15.57 8.19 6.65
CA ASN A 111 16.67 7.26 6.97
C ASN A 111 17.84 7.32 5.97
N GLY A 112 18.08 8.43 5.29
CA GLY A 112 19.27 8.60 4.43
C GLY A 112 19.23 7.85 3.09
N LYS A 113 18.05 7.39 2.60
CA LYS A 113 17.88 6.66 1.32
C LYS A 113 18.56 7.34 0.14
N THR A 114 18.31 8.63 -0.04
CA THR A 114 18.79 9.40 -1.20
C THR A 114 20.31 9.53 -1.21
N ALA A 115 20.92 9.75 -0.04
CA ALA A 115 22.37 9.83 0.07
C ALA A 115 23.04 8.50 -0.32
N LEU A 116 22.53 7.37 0.20
CA LEU A 116 23.00 6.03 -0.16
C LEU A 116 22.80 5.77 -1.66
N ALA A 117 21.60 6.03 -2.19
CA ALA A 117 21.28 5.80 -3.60
C ALA A 117 22.17 6.60 -4.55
N SER A 118 22.52 7.85 -4.17
CA SER A 118 23.34 8.73 -5.03
C SER A 118 24.80 8.30 -5.18
N THR A 119 25.30 7.41 -4.32
CA THR A 119 26.68 6.88 -4.42
C THR A 119 26.80 5.82 -5.53
N LEU A 120 25.75 5.04 -5.75
CA LEU A 120 25.77 3.95 -6.73
C LEU A 120 26.04 4.43 -8.17
N PRO A 121 25.36 5.46 -8.71
CA PRO A 121 25.61 5.94 -10.06
C PRO A 121 27.02 6.52 -10.22
N ILE A 122 27.59 7.13 -9.19
CA ILE A 122 28.98 7.65 -9.24
C ILE A 122 29.95 6.48 -9.33
N PHE A 123 29.83 5.48 -8.45
CA PHE A 123 30.70 4.31 -8.46
C PHE A 123 30.58 3.51 -9.76
N PHE A 124 29.36 3.13 -10.16
CA PHE A 124 29.15 2.33 -11.38
C PHE A 124 29.41 3.11 -12.67
N GLY A 125 29.30 4.43 -12.63
CA GLY A 125 29.71 5.28 -13.73
C GLY A 125 31.21 5.28 -13.96
N LEU A 126 32.00 5.30 -12.87
CA LEU A 126 33.47 5.30 -12.93
C LEU A 126 34.07 3.91 -13.20
N TYR A 127 33.51 2.85 -12.59
CA TYR A 127 34.13 1.52 -12.54
C TYR A 127 33.25 0.40 -13.11
N GLY A 128 32.05 0.70 -13.60
CA GLY A 128 31.14 -0.27 -14.20
C GLY A 128 31.41 -0.56 -15.68
N ASP A 129 30.36 -0.94 -16.40
CA ASP A 129 30.42 -1.29 -17.82
C ASP A 129 30.88 -0.11 -18.67
N LYS A 130 31.75 -0.37 -19.67
CA LYS A 130 32.07 0.64 -20.70
C LYS A 130 30.84 0.89 -21.59
N GLY A 131 30.57 2.16 -21.87
CA GLY A 131 29.36 2.56 -22.60
C GLY A 131 28.08 2.20 -21.85
N GLY A 132 28.13 2.20 -20.51
CA GLY A 132 26.98 1.93 -19.66
C GLY A 132 25.90 3.02 -19.75
N GLU A 133 24.67 2.65 -19.44
CA GLU A 133 23.58 3.60 -19.23
C GLU A 133 23.05 3.43 -17.81
N ILE A 134 23.09 4.50 -17.03
CA ILE A 134 22.57 4.54 -15.66
C ILE A 134 21.34 5.43 -15.66
N LEU A 135 20.25 4.95 -15.07
CA LEU A 135 18.96 5.65 -15.07
C LEU A 135 18.48 5.81 -13.63
N SER A 136 18.17 7.03 -13.20
CA SER A 136 17.32 7.26 -12.04
C SER A 136 15.90 7.58 -12.50
N ALA A 137 14.93 6.91 -11.90
CA ALA A 137 13.53 7.01 -12.26
C ALA A 137 12.66 7.24 -11.02
N ALA A 138 11.58 7.97 -11.21
CA ALA A 138 10.49 8.10 -10.25
C ALA A 138 9.21 8.46 -11.01
N ASN A 139 8.08 8.39 -10.32
CA ASN A 139 6.80 8.75 -10.92
C ASN A 139 6.76 10.20 -11.40
N GLU A 140 7.23 11.12 -10.58
CA GLU A 140 7.29 12.55 -10.90
C GLU A 140 8.70 12.96 -11.32
N ARG A 141 8.80 13.87 -12.30
CA ARG A 141 10.08 14.35 -12.82
C ARG A 141 10.98 14.97 -11.75
N GLU A 142 10.40 15.72 -10.83
CA GLU A 142 11.16 16.36 -9.74
C GLU A 142 11.70 15.32 -8.75
N GLN A 143 10.97 14.24 -8.49
CA GLN A 143 11.43 13.13 -7.66
C GLN A 143 12.57 12.35 -8.33
N ALA A 144 12.45 12.04 -9.64
CA ALA A 144 13.52 11.37 -10.39
C ALA A 144 14.84 12.17 -10.34
N LYS A 145 14.74 13.50 -10.31
CA LYS A 145 15.90 14.38 -10.19
C LYS A 145 16.53 14.43 -8.82
N LEU A 146 15.88 13.96 -7.74
CA LEU A 146 16.45 14.08 -6.40
C LEU A 146 17.75 13.28 -6.27
N VAL A 147 17.75 12.00 -6.64
CA VAL A 147 18.95 11.16 -6.60
C VAL A 147 20.04 11.72 -7.54
N PHE A 148 19.63 12.11 -8.75
CA PHE A 148 20.53 12.73 -9.73
C PHE A 148 21.15 14.03 -9.20
N SER A 149 20.37 14.93 -8.60
CA SER A 149 20.86 16.21 -8.07
C SER A 149 21.80 16.02 -6.87
N HIS A 150 21.54 15.01 -6.02
CA HIS A 150 22.46 14.66 -4.94
C HIS A 150 23.81 14.17 -5.48
N ALA A 151 23.80 13.24 -6.46
CA ALA A 151 25.01 12.77 -7.11
C ALA A 151 25.76 13.93 -7.80
N LYS A 152 25.05 14.79 -8.54
CA LYS A 152 25.62 15.96 -9.21
C LYS A 152 26.29 16.91 -8.21
N ARG A 153 25.61 17.22 -7.12
CA ARG A 153 26.16 18.10 -6.08
C ARG A 153 27.40 17.50 -5.42
N ALA A 154 27.41 16.20 -5.16
CA ALA A 154 28.61 15.53 -4.63
C ALA A 154 29.80 15.64 -5.59
N VAL A 155 29.57 15.48 -6.90
CA VAL A 155 30.62 15.67 -7.93
C VAL A 155 31.11 17.13 -7.99
N GLU A 156 30.21 18.11 -7.87
CA GLU A 156 30.57 19.54 -7.81
C GLU A 156 31.42 19.90 -6.60
N LEU A 157 31.20 19.23 -5.46
CA LEU A 157 31.92 19.47 -4.21
C LEU A 157 33.28 18.77 -4.13
N ASN A 158 33.55 17.76 -4.97
CA ASN A 158 34.80 17.05 -5.01
C ASN A 158 35.54 17.25 -6.36
N PRO A 159 36.69 17.98 -6.37
CA PRO A 159 37.47 18.25 -7.59
C PRO A 159 37.96 16.97 -8.30
N GLU A 160 38.29 15.91 -7.58
CA GLU A 160 38.77 14.63 -8.15
C GLU A 160 37.66 13.97 -8.96
N LEU A 161 36.42 13.94 -8.42
CA LEU A 161 35.24 13.47 -9.16
C LEU A 161 34.93 14.38 -10.35
N GLY A 162 35.02 15.70 -10.17
CA GLY A 162 34.81 16.68 -11.23
C GLY A 162 35.80 16.55 -12.39
N ALA A 163 37.05 16.14 -12.11
CA ALA A 163 38.03 15.84 -13.16
C ALA A 163 37.63 14.63 -14.05
N GLN A 164 36.96 13.65 -13.49
CA GLN A 164 36.58 12.39 -14.17
C GLN A 164 35.19 12.41 -14.78
N ILE A 165 34.30 13.34 -14.35
CA ILE A 165 32.87 13.36 -14.69
C ILE A 165 32.53 14.69 -15.34
N LYS A 166 31.94 14.65 -16.55
CA LYS A 166 31.43 15.83 -17.23
C LYS A 166 29.96 16.03 -16.87
N LEU A 167 29.66 17.17 -16.26
CA LEU A 167 28.33 17.52 -15.83
C LEU A 167 27.59 18.29 -16.93
N TYR A 168 26.36 17.83 -17.23
CA TYR A 168 25.38 18.54 -18.04
C TYR A 168 24.18 18.92 -17.18
N ARG A 169 23.19 19.60 -17.78
CA ARG A 169 21.98 19.99 -17.07
C ARG A 169 21.20 18.80 -16.53
N ASP A 170 20.96 17.81 -17.39
CA ASP A 170 20.11 16.65 -17.10
C ASP A 170 20.86 15.30 -17.32
N ALA A 171 22.18 15.31 -17.40
CA ALA A 171 23.03 14.13 -17.56
C ALA A 171 24.42 14.30 -16.92
N MET A 172 25.09 13.19 -16.65
CA MET A 172 26.52 13.10 -16.31
C MET A 172 27.19 12.10 -17.27
N GLU A 173 28.38 12.42 -17.76
CA GLU A 173 29.19 11.56 -18.60
C GLU A 173 30.50 11.22 -17.90
N PHE A 174 30.76 9.93 -17.75
CA PHE A 174 31.96 9.41 -17.10
C PHE A 174 33.06 9.18 -18.16
N LYS A 175 34.10 10.02 -18.16
CA LYS A 175 35.13 10.07 -19.22
C LYS A 175 35.86 8.75 -19.43
N GLY A 176 36.17 8.00 -18.35
CA GLY A 176 36.94 6.76 -18.39
C GLY A 176 36.16 5.58 -18.99
N THR A 177 34.87 5.50 -18.74
CA THR A 177 33.99 4.41 -19.18
C THR A 177 33.12 4.77 -20.37
N GLY A 178 32.90 6.06 -20.65
CA GLY A 178 31.88 6.53 -21.59
C GLY A 178 30.44 6.27 -21.11
N THR A 179 30.27 5.94 -19.84
CA THR A 179 28.95 5.72 -19.23
C THR A 179 28.19 7.03 -19.12
N VAL A 180 26.88 7.00 -19.32
CA VAL A 180 26.00 8.16 -19.17
C VAL A 180 24.96 7.90 -18.10
N TYR A 181 24.85 8.83 -17.16
CA TYR A 181 23.80 8.82 -16.12
C TYR A 181 22.76 9.89 -16.39
N LYS A 182 21.48 9.53 -16.38
CA LYS A 182 20.33 10.41 -16.64
C LYS A 182 19.21 10.19 -15.64
N ALA A 183 18.45 11.25 -15.36
CA ALA A 183 17.16 11.16 -14.67
C ALA A 183 16.01 11.07 -15.69
N ILE A 184 15.11 10.12 -15.54
CA ILE A 184 13.94 9.91 -16.39
C ILE A 184 12.65 9.89 -15.56
N SER A 185 11.55 10.33 -16.18
CA SER A 185 10.22 10.31 -15.54
C SER A 185 9.23 9.57 -16.42
N ALA A 186 8.05 9.27 -15.86
CA ALA A 186 6.96 8.59 -16.55
C ALA A 186 6.57 9.24 -17.89
N GLU A 187 6.73 10.56 -18.06
CA GLU A 187 6.45 11.26 -19.31
C GLU A 187 7.53 11.09 -20.38
N ALA A 188 8.75 10.67 -19.99
CA ALA A 188 9.92 10.62 -20.88
C ALA A 188 10.27 9.20 -21.36
N TYR A 189 9.63 8.15 -20.84
CA TYR A 189 9.99 6.75 -21.12
C TYR A 189 9.53 6.22 -22.48
N SER A 190 8.66 6.93 -23.20
CA SER A 190 8.12 6.51 -24.51
C SER A 190 9.16 6.40 -25.63
N LYS A 191 10.44 6.69 -25.33
CA LYS A 191 11.54 6.54 -26.28
C LYS A 191 12.13 5.14 -26.17
N GLU A 192 11.81 4.29 -27.10
CA GLU A 192 12.41 2.97 -27.29
C GLU A 192 13.95 3.04 -27.39
N GLY A 193 14.65 2.00 -26.94
CA GLY A 193 16.10 1.86 -27.07
C GLY A 193 16.92 2.04 -25.81
N LEU A 194 16.32 2.00 -24.62
CA LEU A 194 17.05 2.00 -23.35
C LEU A 194 17.83 0.67 -23.17
N ASN A 195 19.09 0.77 -22.71
CA ASN A 195 19.95 -0.38 -22.44
C ASN A 195 20.69 -0.17 -21.10
N ALA A 196 19.91 -0.23 -20.01
CA ALA A 196 20.37 0.13 -18.69
C ALA A 196 21.32 -0.91 -18.08
N SER A 197 22.44 -0.45 -17.53
CA SER A 197 23.34 -1.24 -16.67
C SER A 197 22.99 -1.10 -15.18
N LEU A 198 22.45 0.07 -14.79
CA LEU A 198 21.92 0.33 -13.45
C LEU A 198 20.64 1.14 -13.55
N VAL A 199 19.59 0.69 -12.87
CA VAL A 199 18.35 1.44 -12.67
C VAL A 199 18.17 1.72 -11.19
N LEU A 200 17.94 2.98 -10.84
CA LEU A 200 17.56 3.42 -9.50
C LEU A 200 16.13 3.95 -9.54
N TYR A 201 15.18 3.19 -9.04
CA TYR A 201 13.78 3.62 -8.97
C TYR A 201 13.48 4.15 -7.57
N ASP A 202 13.28 5.45 -7.43
CA ASP A 202 12.96 6.09 -6.15
C ASP A 202 11.44 6.17 -5.94
N GLU A 203 11.00 5.94 -4.71
CA GLU A 203 9.59 5.95 -4.28
C GLU A 203 8.66 5.04 -5.13
N LEU A 204 9.08 3.79 -5.37
CA LEU A 204 8.32 2.81 -6.16
C LEU A 204 6.86 2.63 -5.68
N ALA A 205 6.59 2.75 -4.38
CA ALA A 205 5.23 2.65 -3.84
C ALA A 205 4.29 3.79 -4.27
N ALA A 206 4.84 4.87 -4.84
CA ALA A 206 4.07 5.98 -5.39
C ALA A 206 3.77 5.81 -6.90
N ALA A 207 4.24 4.74 -7.54
CA ALA A 207 3.97 4.46 -8.95
C ALA A 207 2.47 4.24 -9.18
N PRO A 208 1.82 4.98 -10.10
CA PRO A 208 0.39 4.90 -10.35
C PRO A 208 0.01 3.62 -11.11
N ASN A 209 0.94 3.07 -11.89
CA ASN A 209 0.78 1.85 -12.69
C ASN A 209 2.15 1.19 -12.94
N ARG A 210 2.17 0.10 -13.71
CA ARG A 210 3.37 -0.69 -14.00
C ARG A 210 4.21 -0.21 -15.17
N GLU A 211 3.72 0.68 -16.00
CA GLU A 211 4.31 0.99 -17.33
C GLU A 211 5.79 1.38 -17.26
N LEU A 212 6.14 2.39 -16.46
CA LEU A 212 7.53 2.82 -16.32
C LEU A 212 8.41 1.71 -15.74
N PHE A 213 7.92 0.98 -14.73
CA PHE A 213 8.63 -0.13 -14.11
C PHE A 213 8.93 -1.24 -15.12
N ASP A 214 7.93 -1.65 -15.91
CA ASP A 214 8.06 -2.74 -16.89
C ASP A 214 9.05 -2.35 -18.01
N VAL A 215 8.98 -1.14 -18.56
CA VAL A 215 9.94 -0.63 -19.56
C VAL A 215 11.36 -0.66 -19.03
N LEU A 216 11.58 -0.17 -17.80
CA LEU A 216 12.91 -0.14 -17.19
C LEU A 216 13.44 -1.54 -16.89
N SER A 217 12.59 -2.43 -16.39
CA SER A 217 12.97 -3.82 -16.10
C SER A 217 13.39 -4.57 -17.37
N LEU A 218 12.67 -4.35 -18.47
CA LEU A 218 12.97 -4.95 -19.78
C LEU A 218 14.22 -4.35 -20.43
N SER A 219 14.54 -3.07 -20.17
CA SER A 219 15.70 -2.39 -20.77
C SER A 219 17.06 -3.02 -20.42
N MET A 220 17.11 -3.80 -19.35
CA MET A 220 18.35 -4.42 -18.85
C MET A 220 18.73 -5.75 -19.54
N GLY A 221 17.89 -6.25 -20.45
CA GLY A 221 18.02 -7.61 -20.99
C GLY A 221 19.32 -7.93 -21.70
N ALA A 222 19.95 -6.93 -22.34
CA ALA A 222 21.19 -7.08 -23.11
C ALA A 222 22.48 -6.90 -22.28
N ARG A 223 22.38 -6.54 -21.00
CA ARG A 223 23.54 -6.37 -20.12
C ARG A 223 23.94 -7.66 -19.43
N ARG A 224 25.25 -7.86 -19.24
CA ARG A 224 25.79 -9.07 -18.62
C ARG A 224 25.43 -9.16 -17.12
N SER A 225 25.57 -8.06 -16.38
CA SER A 225 25.32 -8.01 -14.93
C SER A 225 24.61 -6.70 -14.58
N PRO A 226 23.38 -6.50 -15.05
CA PRO A 226 22.64 -5.30 -14.72
C PRO A 226 22.05 -5.38 -13.32
N LEU A 227 21.79 -4.22 -12.72
CA LEU A 227 21.18 -4.12 -11.40
C LEU A 227 20.02 -3.13 -11.42
N PHE A 228 18.87 -3.57 -10.93
CA PHE A 228 17.72 -2.70 -10.64
C PHE A 228 17.57 -2.54 -9.13
N VAL A 229 17.69 -1.34 -8.64
CA VAL A 229 17.47 -1.01 -7.23
C VAL A 229 16.23 -0.16 -7.10
N ALA A 230 15.18 -0.72 -6.51
CA ALA A 230 14.00 0.03 -6.13
C ALA A 230 14.09 0.44 -4.65
N ILE A 231 14.01 1.73 -4.40
CA ILE A 231 14.07 2.28 -3.05
C ILE A 231 12.74 2.94 -2.75
N THR A 232 12.09 2.55 -1.65
CA THR A 232 10.78 3.08 -1.33
C THR A 232 10.50 3.08 0.17
N THR A 233 9.43 3.75 0.53
CA THR A 233 8.71 3.57 1.78
C THR A 233 7.45 2.76 1.47
N ALA A 234 6.89 2.06 2.44
CA ALA A 234 5.58 1.43 2.26
C ALA A 234 4.53 2.43 1.79
N GLY A 235 3.53 1.95 1.11
CA GLY A 235 2.42 2.71 0.57
C GLY A 235 1.10 1.94 0.75
N PRO A 236 0.08 2.27 -0.05
CA PRO A 236 -1.12 1.47 -0.13
C PRO A 236 -0.80 0.11 -0.77
N LYS A 237 -1.49 -0.94 -0.31
CA LYS A 237 -1.37 -2.30 -0.90
C LYS A 237 -1.80 -2.33 -2.34
N VAL A 238 -2.72 -1.47 -2.71
CA VAL A 238 -3.29 -1.39 -4.06
C VAL A 238 -3.01 -0.03 -4.68
N ASP A 239 -2.82 -0.02 -6.00
CA ASP A 239 -2.61 1.17 -6.79
C ASP A 239 -3.92 1.92 -7.10
N THR A 240 -3.84 2.95 -7.95
CA THR A 240 -5.00 3.77 -8.35
C THR A 240 -6.01 3.01 -9.20
N THR A 241 -5.64 1.85 -9.77
CA THR A 241 -6.51 0.98 -10.56
C THR A 241 -7.21 -0.09 -9.73
N GLY A 242 -6.86 -0.24 -8.45
CA GLY A 242 -7.41 -1.23 -7.55
C GLY A 242 -6.71 -2.60 -7.61
N ILE A 243 -5.60 -2.69 -8.33
CA ILE A 243 -4.73 -3.86 -8.41
C ILE A 243 -3.63 -3.71 -7.35
N ASP A 244 -3.05 -4.81 -6.88
CA ASP A 244 -1.91 -4.77 -5.98
C ASP A 244 -0.81 -3.86 -6.54
N SER A 245 -0.38 -2.89 -5.73
CA SER A 245 0.69 -1.97 -6.13
C SER A 245 1.98 -2.75 -6.41
N ILE A 246 2.82 -2.25 -7.31
CA ILE A 246 4.06 -2.92 -7.70
C ILE A 246 4.94 -3.19 -6.48
N ALA A 247 5.08 -2.18 -5.61
CA ALA A 247 5.88 -2.31 -4.40
C ALA A 247 5.34 -3.41 -3.47
N TYR A 248 4.01 -3.51 -3.32
CA TYR A 248 3.38 -4.55 -2.52
C TYR A 248 3.51 -5.94 -3.18
N THR A 249 3.32 -6.03 -4.49
CA THR A 249 3.52 -7.27 -5.25
C THR A 249 4.94 -7.81 -5.06
N LEU A 250 5.97 -6.97 -5.24
CA LEU A 250 7.37 -7.37 -5.07
C LEU A 250 7.69 -7.73 -3.61
N TYR A 251 7.16 -6.99 -2.66
CA TYR A 251 7.27 -7.29 -1.23
C TYR A 251 6.70 -8.69 -0.92
N GLN A 252 5.53 -9.03 -1.44
CA GLN A 252 4.92 -10.36 -1.25
C GLN A 252 5.72 -11.48 -1.93
N LEU A 253 6.25 -11.25 -3.14
CA LEU A 253 7.11 -12.21 -3.82
C LEU A 253 8.39 -12.48 -3.03
N ALA A 254 9.04 -11.43 -2.52
CA ALA A 254 10.23 -11.57 -1.68
C ALA A 254 9.91 -12.28 -0.35
N LYS A 255 8.76 -12.03 0.27
CA LYS A 255 8.33 -12.77 1.48
C LYS A 255 8.11 -14.25 1.22
N ARG A 256 7.54 -14.63 0.07
CA ARG A 256 7.42 -16.05 -0.32
C ARG A 256 8.80 -16.71 -0.46
N ARG A 257 9.79 -15.98 -1.00
CA ARG A 257 11.17 -16.47 -1.05
C ARG A 257 11.77 -16.64 0.36
N ILE A 258 11.56 -15.70 1.26
CA ILE A 258 11.99 -15.81 2.67
C ILE A 258 11.35 -17.03 3.35
N ALA A 259 10.09 -17.31 3.06
CA ALA A 259 9.38 -18.49 3.55
C ALA A 259 9.81 -19.83 2.89
N GLY A 260 10.67 -19.79 1.87
CA GLY A 260 11.10 -20.98 1.11
C GLY A 260 10.05 -21.49 0.10
N GLU A 261 9.05 -20.68 -0.23
CA GLU A 261 7.98 -20.99 -1.20
C GLU A 261 8.38 -20.64 -2.65
N SER A 262 9.52 -19.99 -2.84
CA SER A 262 10.08 -19.61 -4.14
C SER A 262 11.59 -19.76 -4.14
N ASP A 263 12.13 -20.26 -5.24
CA ASP A 263 13.56 -20.44 -5.51
C ASP A 263 14.16 -19.29 -6.37
N ASP A 264 13.37 -18.29 -6.74
CA ASP A 264 13.85 -17.14 -7.51
C ASP A 264 14.89 -16.34 -6.74
N THR A 265 16.16 -16.52 -7.06
CA THR A 265 17.29 -15.80 -6.47
C THR A 265 17.50 -14.41 -7.08
N THR A 266 16.84 -14.09 -8.17
CA THR A 266 17.04 -12.81 -8.89
C THR A 266 16.40 -11.62 -8.19
N LEU A 267 15.36 -11.85 -7.36
CA LEU A 267 14.72 -10.83 -6.53
C LEU A 267 15.33 -10.84 -5.12
N GLY A 268 15.99 -9.76 -4.74
CA GLY A 268 16.45 -9.47 -3.39
C GLY A 268 15.57 -8.44 -2.68
N MET A 269 15.53 -8.50 -1.37
CA MET A 269 14.83 -7.50 -0.54
C MET A 269 15.50 -7.33 0.81
N ALA A 270 15.60 -6.06 1.24
CA ALA A 270 15.85 -5.64 2.61
C ALA A 270 14.74 -4.67 3.03
N TRP A 271 13.91 -5.05 4.00
CA TRP A 271 12.72 -4.29 4.36
C TRP A 271 12.61 -4.09 5.87
N TRP A 272 12.81 -2.85 6.32
CA TRP A 272 12.67 -2.38 7.69
C TRP A 272 11.21 -1.99 7.94
N GLU A 273 10.50 -2.78 8.69
CA GLU A 273 9.09 -2.60 9.01
C GLU A 273 8.90 -2.77 10.51
N ALA A 274 8.30 -1.80 11.15
CA ALA A 274 7.93 -1.94 12.54
C ALA A 274 6.77 -2.92 12.73
N ALA A 275 6.66 -3.52 13.90
CA ALA A 275 5.55 -4.40 14.22
C ALA A 275 4.21 -3.64 14.21
N GLU A 276 3.12 -4.38 14.12
CA GLU A 276 1.77 -3.83 13.94
C GLU A 276 1.35 -2.92 15.11
N ASP A 277 1.74 -3.28 16.33
CA ASP A 277 1.51 -2.54 17.57
C ASP A 277 2.45 -1.33 17.77
N ALA A 278 3.46 -1.16 16.93
CA ALA A 278 4.45 -0.08 17.05
C ALA A 278 3.84 1.34 16.95
N TYR A 279 2.62 1.49 16.44
CA TYR A 279 1.97 2.80 16.47
C TYR A 279 1.74 3.28 17.92
N GLU A 280 1.42 2.39 18.83
CA GLU A 280 1.24 2.68 20.24
C GLU A 280 2.52 2.51 21.08
N ASP A 281 3.46 1.68 20.62
CA ASP A 281 4.72 1.39 21.31
C ASP A 281 5.92 2.07 20.64
N GLU A 282 6.32 3.22 21.17
CA GLU A 282 7.47 4.00 20.71
C GLU A 282 8.80 3.22 20.76
N SER A 283 8.96 2.29 21.68
CA SER A 283 10.19 1.52 21.83
C SER A 283 10.51 0.69 20.59
N ARG A 284 9.52 0.42 19.73
CA ARG A 284 9.61 -0.36 18.50
C ARG A 284 9.83 0.47 17.23
N TRP A 285 9.84 1.79 17.32
CA TRP A 285 10.00 2.65 16.13
C TRP A 285 11.32 2.46 15.41
N HIS A 286 12.37 2.04 16.13
CA HIS A 286 13.67 1.72 15.54
C HIS A 286 13.62 0.56 14.54
N GLU A 287 12.66 -0.36 14.65
CA GLU A 287 12.48 -1.48 13.71
C GLU A 287 12.28 -1.00 12.26
N ALA A 288 11.59 0.12 12.05
CA ALA A 288 11.41 0.76 10.74
C ALA A 288 12.42 1.90 10.49
N ASN A 289 13.09 2.37 11.54
CA ASN A 289 13.95 3.55 11.50
C ASN A 289 15.35 3.23 12.04
N PRO A 290 16.16 2.47 11.30
CA PRO A 290 17.52 2.14 11.73
C PRO A 290 18.40 3.39 11.87
N GLY A 291 18.03 4.52 11.27
CA GLY A 291 18.70 5.82 11.43
C GLY A 291 18.55 6.47 12.81
N LEU A 292 17.72 5.92 13.72
CA LEU A 292 17.67 6.31 15.13
C LEU A 292 18.82 5.73 15.94
N LEU A 293 19.46 4.66 15.44
CA LEU A 293 20.44 3.86 16.16
C LEU A 293 21.86 4.37 15.90
N GLY A 294 22.76 4.05 16.83
CA GLY A 294 24.18 4.42 16.76
C GLY A 294 24.50 5.68 17.56
N GLU A 295 25.81 5.97 17.66
CA GLU A 295 26.31 7.13 18.40
C GLU A 295 25.95 8.47 17.74
N GLN A 296 25.76 8.45 16.42
CA GLN A 296 25.37 9.63 15.62
C GLN A 296 24.12 9.32 14.81
N PRO A 297 22.92 9.43 15.41
CA PRO A 297 21.68 9.17 14.71
C PRO A 297 21.45 10.20 13.59
N ILE A 298 20.93 9.73 12.46
CA ILE A 298 20.56 10.58 11.31
C ILE A 298 19.08 10.97 11.31
N LEU A 299 18.35 10.55 12.33
CA LEU A 299 16.92 10.81 12.51
C LEU A 299 16.64 11.14 13.99
N SER A 300 15.78 12.12 14.23
CA SER A 300 15.38 12.53 15.57
C SER A 300 14.15 11.77 16.05
N LEU A 301 14.22 11.19 17.26
CA LEU A 301 13.07 10.58 17.93
C LEU A 301 11.99 11.63 18.25
N GLU A 302 12.39 12.86 18.58
CA GLU A 302 11.46 13.96 18.83
C GLU A 302 10.66 14.34 17.57
N ASP A 303 11.30 14.32 16.37
CA ASP A 303 10.59 14.53 15.11
C ASP A 303 9.52 13.45 14.89
N LEU A 304 9.82 12.19 15.21
CA LEU A 304 8.84 11.11 15.12
C LEU A 304 7.66 11.29 16.09
N ARG A 305 7.94 11.67 17.35
CA ARG A 305 6.90 11.98 18.35
C ARG A 305 6.02 13.14 17.90
N SER A 306 6.64 14.19 17.41
CA SER A 306 5.92 15.36 16.88
C SER A 306 5.09 15.03 15.65
N ALA A 307 5.64 14.22 14.73
CA ALA A 307 4.92 13.75 13.55
C ALA A 307 3.69 12.90 13.92
N ARG A 308 3.81 11.98 14.90
CA ARG A 308 2.69 11.14 15.36
C ARG A 308 1.48 11.97 15.81
N LYS A 309 1.71 13.09 16.49
CA LYS A 309 0.64 13.97 16.99
C LYS A 309 -0.12 14.72 15.88
N ARG A 310 0.49 14.90 14.70
CA ARG A 310 -0.04 15.78 13.63
C ARG A 310 -0.40 15.03 12.36
N THR A 311 0.01 13.76 12.25
CA THR A 311 -0.17 12.96 11.04
C THR A 311 -1.27 11.92 11.28
N PRO A 312 -2.21 11.73 10.35
CA PRO A 312 -3.17 10.64 10.41
C PRO A 312 -2.46 9.29 10.59
N GLU A 313 -3.05 8.37 11.35
CA GLU A 313 -2.44 7.08 11.69
C GLU A 313 -1.98 6.30 10.44
N SER A 314 -2.83 6.19 9.41
CA SER A 314 -2.50 5.49 8.16
C SER A 314 -1.26 6.06 7.47
N GLU A 315 -1.13 7.37 7.45
CA GLU A 315 0.03 8.06 6.87
C GLU A 315 1.28 7.90 7.75
N TYR A 316 1.13 7.94 9.08
CA TYR A 316 2.22 7.68 10.01
C TYR A 316 2.71 6.23 9.88
N ARG A 317 1.80 5.27 9.83
CA ARG A 317 2.12 3.85 9.62
C ARG A 317 2.91 3.62 8.32
N THR A 318 2.48 4.21 7.21
CA THR A 318 3.20 4.07 5.94
C THR A 318 4.54 4.78 5.95
N LYS A 319 4.60 6.05 6.36
CA LYS A 319 5.78 6.90 6.16
C LYS A 319 6.81 6.82 7.27
N ARG A 320 6.39 6.46 8.52
CA ARG A 320 7.25 6.43 9.70
C ARG A 320 7.45 5.03 10.27
N LEU A 321 6.49 4.11 10.08
CA LEU A 321 6.60 2.71 10.52
C LEU A 321 6.81 1.73 9.35
N ASN A 322 6.82 2.23 8.12
CA ASN A 322 7.05 1.47 6.89
C ASN A 322 6.14 0.25 6.73
N GLN A 323 4.88 0.40 7.17
CA GLN A 323 3.84 -0.61 7.09
C GLN A 323 2.96 -0.37 5.86
N PHE A 324 2.67 -1.43 5.09
CA PHE A 324 1.66 -1.32 4.04
C PHE A 324 0.25 -1.20 4.62
N THR A 325 -0.50 -0.23 4.14
CA THR A 325 -1.90 0.00 4.55
C THR A 325 -2.86 -0.35 3.42
N ASN A 326 -4.10 -0.68 3.75
CA ASN A 326 -5.11 -1.06 2.74
C ASN A 326 -5.49 0.12 1.82
N SER A 327 -5.38 1.35 2.31
CA SER A 327 -5.54 2.58 1.52
C SER A 327 -4.73 3.70 2.14
N ALA A 328 -4.14 4.58 1.34
CA ALA A 328 -3.47 5.79 1.82
C ALA A 328 -4.44 6.76 2.51
N THR A 329 -5.74 6.60 2.26
CA THR A 329 -6.82 7.44 2.78
C THR A 329 -8.05 6.59 3.04
N ALA A 330 -8.01 5.65 3.99
CA ALA A 330 -9.22 4.97 4.44
C ALA A 330 -10.17 6.00 5.08
N PHE A 331 -11.46 5.90 4.79
CA PHE A 331 -12.48 6.75 5.40
C PHE A 331 -12.59 6.50 6.91
N LEU A 332 -12.53 5.24 7.33
CA LEU A 332 -12.62 4.82 8.72
C LEU A 332 -11.23 4.50 9.31
N PRO A 333 -11.02 4.74 10.62
CA PRO A 333 -9.82 4.28 11.31
C PRO A 333 -9.67 2.75 11.21
N THR A 334 -8.42 2.28 11.21
CA THR A 334 -8.12 0.84 11.15
C THR A 334 -8.78 0.09 12.32
N GLY A 335 -9.52 -0.98 12.02
CA GLY A 335 -10.20 -1.80 13.01
C GLY A 335 -11.52 -1.22 13.56
N ALA A 336 -11.83 0.06 13.33
CA ALA A 336 -13.05 0.67 13.87
C ALA A 336 -14.34 0.03 13.30
N TRP A 337 -14.33 -0.35 12.01
CA TRP A 337 -15.42 -1.09 11.40
C TRP A 337 -15.57 -2.48 12.02
N ASP A 338 -14.49 -3.23 12.14
CA ASP A 338 -14.51 -4.60 12.66
C ASP A 338 -14.97 -4.66 14.13
N ALA A 339 -14.66 -3.61 14.91
CA ALA A 339 -15.13 -3.47 16.29
C ALA A 339 -16.66 -3.32 16.42
N CYS A 340 -17.36 -2.92 15.37
CA CYS A 340 -18.82 -2.86 15.29
C CYS A 340 -19.47 -4.18 14.83
N GLY A 341 -18.66 -5.21 14.51
CA GLY A 341 -19.11 -6.50 14.04
C GLY A 341 -19.75 -7.34 15.15
N ASP A 342 -20.95 -7.90 14.86
CA ASP A 342 -21.65 -8.82 15.75
C ASP A 342 -22.34 -9.90 14.91
N ALA A 343 -21.69 -11.06 14.80
CA ALA A 343 -22.19 -12.19 14.00
C ALA A 343 -23.48 -12.84 14.59
N SER A 344 -23.87 -12.47 15.81
CA SER A 344 -25.08 -12.98 16.46
C SER A 344 -26.35 -12.18 16.07
N LEU A 345 -26.18 -11.04 15.35
CA LEU A 345 -27.29 -10.21 14.93
C LEU A 345 -28.23 -10.96 13.98
N THR A 346 -29.51 -10.92 14.30
CA THR A 346 -30.61 -11.42 13.47
C THR A 346 -31.61 -10.31 13.21
N LEU A 347 -32.31 -10.36 12.11
CA LEU A 347 -33.41 -9.45 11.75
C LEU A 347 -34.73 -10.18 11.83
N ALA A 348 -35.58 -9.79 12.77
CA ALA A 348 -36.94 -10.34 12.87
C ALA A 348 -37.88 -9.66 11.86
N ALA A 349 -38.94 -10.38 11.44
CA ALA A 349 -39.83 -9.91 10.40
C ALA A 349 -40.65 -8.66 10.78
N ASP A 350 -40.94 -8.47 12.06
CA ASP A 350 -41.72 -7.35 12.60
C ASP A 350 -40.91 -6.13 12.99
N GLU A 351 -39.58 -6.24 12.99
CA GLU A 351 -38.67 -5.12 13.34
C GLU A 351 -38.70 -4.04 12.25
N PRO A 352 -38.95 -2.77 12.62
CA PRO A 352 -39.00 -1.69 11.64
C PRO A 352 -37.60 -1.37 11.10
N ILE A 353 -37.47 -1.38 9.77
CA ILE A 353 -36.22 -1.11 9.05
C ILE A 353 -36.41 -0.05 7.95
N VAL A 354 -35.34 0.67 7.66
CA VAL A 354 -35.20 1.43 6.41
C VAL A 354 -34.31 0.62 5.47
N LEU A 355 -34.76 0.42 4.24
CA LEU A 355 -33.99 -0.21 3.18
C LEU A 355 -33.43 0.86 2.25
N ALA A 356 -32.11 0.93 2.08
CA ALA A 356 -31.48 1.82 1.11
C ALA A 356 -30.93 1.03 -0.07
N VAL A 357 -31.16 1.54 -1.27
CA VAL A 357 -30.67 0.95 -2.53
C VAL A 357 -29.78 1.96 -3.25
N ASP A 358 -28.55 1.57 -3.53
CA ASP A 358 -27.59 2.33 -4.33
C ASP A 358 -26.93 1.43 -5.36
N GLY A 359 -26.49 2.01 -6.47
CA GLY A 359 -25.74 1.28 -7.47
C GLY A 359 -25.93 1.75 -8.91
N SER A 360 -25.32 0.99 -9.81
CA SER A 360 -25.27 1.28 -11.23
C SER A 360 -25.50 0.01 -12.04
N PHE A 361 -26.19 0.15 -13.18
CA PHE A 361 -26.52 -0.96 -14.07
C PHE A 361 -25.35 -1.45 -14.93
N SER A 362 -24.29 -0.66 -15.05
CA SER A 362 -23.13 -0.96 -15.91
C SER A 362 -21.81 -0.72 -15.18
N ASN A 363 -20.92 -1.71 -15.21
CA ASN A 363 -19.57 -1.66 -14.65
C ASN A 363 -19.43 -1.39 -13.14
N ASP A 364 -20.54 -1.37 -12.40
CA ASP A 364 -20.56 -1.14 -10.96
C ASP A 364 -21.35 -2.25 -10.23
N SER A 365 -21.51 -2.11 -8.93
CA SER A 365 -22.38 -3.00 -8.15
C SER A 365 -23.67 -2.30 -7.80
N THR A 366 -24.71 -3.10 -7.50
CA THR A 366 -25.96 -2.63 -6.92
C THR A 366 -26.10 -3.26 -5.55
N ALA A 367 -26.56 -2.50 -4.58
CA ALA A 367 -26.60 -2.89 -3.18
C ALA A 367 -27.93 -2.51 -2.54
N ALA A 368 -28.44 -3.39 -1.67
CA ALA A 368 -29.60 -3.13 -0.82
C ALA A 368 -29.20 -3.42 0.64
N VAL A 369 -29.14 -2.38 1.47
CA VAL A 369 -28.75 -2.47 2.88
C VAL A 369 -29.88 -1.95 3.75
N ALA A 370 -30.26 -2.73 4.75
CA ALA A 370 -31.24 -2.34 5.75
C ALA A 370 -30.56 -1.80 7.02
N CYS A 371 -31.19 -0.79 7.62
CA CYS A 371 -30.85 -0.28 8.94
C CYS A 371 -32.07 -0.42 9.86
N ARG A 372 -31.90 -1.17 10.96
CA ARG A 372 -32.96 -1.31 11.97
C ARG A 372 -33.08 -0.02 12.80
N LEU A 373 -34.35 0.43 13.00
CA LEU A 373 -34.57 1.73 13.66
C LEU A 373 -34.21 1.75 15.14
N SER A 374 -34.37 0.62 15.83
CA SER A 374 -34.22 0.53 17.29
C SER A 374 -32.78 0.69 17.79
N ASP A 375 -31.80 0.09 17.09
CA ASP A 375 -30.40 -0.01 17.54
C ASP A 375 -29.38 0.25 16.44
N LYS A 376 -29.82 0.70 15.27
CA LYS A 376 -28.97 1.03 14.11
C LYS A 376 -28.15 -0.14 13.58
N ALA A 377 -28.62 -1.38 13.78
CA ALA A 377 -27.99 -2.56 13.20
C ALA A 377 -28.15 -2.60 11.68
N LEU A 378 -27.08 -2.93 10.97
CA LEU A 378 -27.00 -2.97 9.50
C LEU A 378 -27.04 -4.41 8.98
N PHE A 379 -27.85 -4.64 7.96
CA PHE A 379 -28.07 -5.94 7.32
C PHE A 379 -27.96 -5.82 5.80
N VAL A 380 -27.12 -6.65 5.16
CA VAL A 380 -27.06 -6.73 3.69
C VAL A 380 -28.19 -7.66 3.21
N LEU A 381 -29.20 -7.10 2.54
CA LEU A 381 -30.36 -7.85 2.05
C LEU A 381 -30.32 -8.12 0.54
N GLY A 382 -29.47 -7.40 -0.20
CA GLY A 382 -29.24 -7.62 -1.62
C GLY A 382 -27.89 -7.10 -2.08
N HIS A 383 -27.21 -7.83 -2.97
CA HIS A 383 -25.95 -7.39 -3.58
C HIS A 383 -25.76 -8.07 -4.94
N TRP A 384 -25.59 -7.25 -5.97
CA TRP A 384 -25.37 -7.65 -7.36
C TRP A 384 -24.07 -7.03 -7.84
N GLU A 385 -23.07 -7.84 -8.08
CA GLU A 385 -21.76 -7.44 -8.56
C GLU A 385 -21.35 -8.36 -9.71
N ARG A 386 -20.67 -7.81 -10.72
CA ARG A 386 -20.20 -8.60 -11.86
C ARG A 386 -19.27 -9.72 -11.39
N PRO A 387 -19.56 -11.00 -11.71
CA PRO A 387 -18.63 -12.09 -11.47
C PRO A 387 -17.27 -11.85 -12.16
N ILE A 388 -16.20 -12.38 -11.57
CA ILE A 388 -14.81 -12.18 -12.07
C ILE A 388 -14.66 -12.73 -13.49
N ASP A 389 -15.35 -13.80 -13.81
CA ASP A 389 -15.34 -14.53 -15.10
C ASP A 389 -16.37 -14.01 -16.12
N ALA A 390 -17.23 -13.08 -15.73
CA ALA A 390 -18.21 -12.49 -16.65
C ALA A 390 -17.57 -11.46 -17.59
N ASP A 391 -18.03 -11.42 -18.83
CA ASP A 391 -17.56 -10.47 -19.82
C ASP A 391 -17.96 -9.01 -19.52
N LEU A 392 -17.44 -8.06 -20.30
CA LEU A 392 -17.69 -6.63 -20.13
C LEU A 392 -19.13 -6.21 -20.48
N SER A 393 -19.94 -7.08 -21.11
CA SER A 393 -21.34 -6.82 -21.44
C SER A 393 -22.29 -7.12 -20.27
N TRP A 394 -21.80 -7.79 -19.20
CA TRP A 394 -22.62 -8.10 -18.04
C TRP A 394 -23.26 -6.84 -17.44
N ARG A 395 -24.53 -6.97 -17.11
CA ARG A 395 -25.33 -5.90 -16.49
C ARG A 395 -26.13 -6.47 -15.34
N VAL A 396 -26.40 -5.63 -14.35
CA VAL A 396 -27.35 -5.95 -13.28
C VAL A 396 -28.76 -6.01 -13.88
N SER A 397 -29.47 -7.08 -13.58
CA SER A 397 -30.90 -7.21 -13.98
C SER A 397 -31.79 -6.34 -13.10
N MET A 398 -32.48 -5.38 -13.72
CA MET A 398 -33.43 -4.52 -13.01
C MET A 398 -34.57 -5.34 -12.39
N ASP A 399 -35.09 -6.31 -13.15
CA ASP A 399 -36.20 -7.16 -12.69
C ASP A 399 -35.80 -8.01 -11.48
N GLU A 400 -34.54 -8.47 -11.41
CA GLU A 400 -34.01 -9.16 -10.24
C GLU A 400 -33.94 -8.25 -9.01
N VAL A 401 -33.43 -7.01 -9.18
CA VAL A 401 -33.34 -6.04 -8.08
C VAL A 401 -34.70 -5.66 -7.57
N GLU A 402 -35.63 -5.31 -8.48
CA GLU A 402 -37.02 -4.97 -8.13
C GLU A 402 -37.74 -6.16 -7.47
N GLY A 403 -37.58 -7.36 -8.02
CA GLY A 403 -38.14 -8.58 -7.44
C GLY A 403 -37.64 -8.84 -6.02
N ARG A 404 -36.35 -8.64 -5.78
CA ARG A 404 -35.76 -8.79 -4.43
C ARG A 404 -36.28 -7.73 -3.46
N ILE A 405 -36.44 -6.48 -3.88
CA ILE A 405 -36.97 -5.41 -3.04
C ILE A 405 -38.42 -5.73 -2.64
N ILE A 406 -39.25 -6.23 -3.58
CA ILE A 406 -40.62 -6.65 -3.30
C ILE A 406 -40.65 -7.79 -2.26
N GLU A 407 -39.79 -8.80 -2.45
CA GLU A 407 -39.64 -9.91 -1.50
C GLU A 407 -39.22 -9.43 -0.10
N ILE A 408 -38.29 -8.49 -0.01
CA ILE A 408 -37.87 -7.90 1.27
C ILE A 408 -39.06 -7.19 1.95
N CYS A 409 -39.82 -6.39 1.21
CA CYS A 409 -40.99 -5.68 1.75
C CYS A 409 -42.13 -6.63 2.14
N GLN A 410 -42.22 -7.83 1.56
CA GLN A 410 -43.18 -8.85 1.96
C GLN A 410 -42.76 -9.60 3.24
N ASN A 411 -41.47 -9.79 3.44
CA ASN A 411 -40.91 -10.59 4.53
C ASN A 411 -40.56 -9.79 5.78
N TYR A 412 -40.36 -8.48 5.66
CA TYR A 412 -39.90 -7.60 6.73
C TYR A 412 -40.75 -6.33 6.83
N ASN A 413 -40.77 -5.73 8.01
CA ASN A 413 -41.45 -4.46 8.27
C ASN A 413 -40.62 -3.28 7.73
N VAL A 414 -40.65 -3.08 6.40
CA VAL A 414 -39.91 -1.97 5.73
C VAL A 414 -40.74 -0.70 5.85
N VAL A 415 -40.24 0.26 6.64
CA VAL A 415 -40.89 1.57 6.83
C VAL A 415 -40.71 2.45 5.61
N GLU A 416 -39.53 2.45 5.02
CA GLU A 416 -39.23 3.17 3.79
C GLU A 416 -38.17 2.40 2.97
N VAL A 417 -38.30 2.45 1.63
CA VAL A 417 -37.29 2.06 0.65
C VAL A 417 -36.75 3.33 0.01
N ILE A 418 -35.46 3.66 0.24
CA ILE A 418 -34.85 4.90 -0.22
C ILE A 418 -33.90 4.66 -1.39
N PHE A 419 -33.91 5.55 -2.36
CA PHE A 419 -33.09 5.52 -3.57
C PHE A 419 -32.52 6.88 -3.89
N ASP A 420 -31.39 6.90 -4.63
CA ASP A 420 -30.99 8.08 -5.39
C ASP A 420 -31.82 8.13 -6.69
N PRO A 421 -32.64 9.18 -6.90
CA PRO A 421 -33.54 9.25 -8.08
C PRO A 421 -32.78 9.31 -9.40
N PHE A 422 -31.52 9.75 -9.41
CA PHE A 422 -30.73 9.99 -10.63
C PHE A 422 -30.68 8.77 -11.58
N ARG A 423 -30.66 7.53 -11.03
CA ARG A 423 -30.59 6.30 -11.83
C ARG A 423 -31.79 5.37 -11.63
N TRP A 424 -32.60 5.60 -10.59
CA TRP A 424 -33.62 4.69 -10.14
C TRP A 424 -35.06 5.19 -10.35
N GLN A 425 -35.24 6.35 -11.01
CA GLN A 425 -36.55 7.00 -11.16
C GLN A 425 -37.65 6.04 -11.66
N ARG A 426 -37.36 5.29 -12.74
CA ARG A 426 -38.33 4.32 -13.31
C ARG A 426 -38.69 3.21 -12.31
N SER A 427 -37.69 2.63 -11.64
CA SER A 427 -37.93 1.57 -10.66
C SER A 427 -38.71 2.08 -9.45
N MET A 428 -38.39 3.30 -8.99
CA MET A 428 -39.11 3.96 -7.91
C MET A 428 -40.60 4.12 -8.26
N GLU A 429 -40.92 4.61 -9.45
CA GLU A 429 -42.29 4.76 -9.93
C GLU A 429 -43.00 3.40 -10.02
N ALA A 430 -42.35 2.37 -10.57
CA ALA A 430 -42.90 1.04 -10.67
C ALA A 430 -43.18 0.37 -9.31
N LEU A 431 -42.26 0.55 -8.34
CA LEU A 431 -42.43 0.02 -6.99
C LEU A 431 -43.48 0.80 -6.19
N ALA A 432 -43.53 2.13 -6.35
CA ALA A 432 -44.57 2.98 -5.74
C ALA A 432 -46.01 2.63 -6.27
N GLN A 433 -46.15 2.37 -7.58
CA GLN A 433 -47.43 1.91 -8.18
C GLN A 433 -47.88 0.56 -7.61
N ARG A 434 -46.95 -0.26 -7.10
CA ARG A 434 -47.27 -1.52 -6.40
C ARG A 434 -47.56 -1.33 -4.91
N GLY A 435 -47.59 -0.07 -4.43
CA GLY A 435 -47.92 0.26 -3.05
C GLY A 435 -46.73 0.15 -2.06
N LEU A 436 -45.48 0.03 -2.53
CA LEU A 436 -44.32 0.00 -1.64
C LEU A 436 -44.01 1.41 -1.11
N PRO A 437 -43.44 1.55 0.12
CA PRO A 437 -43.15 2.83 0.76
C PRO A 437 -41.83 3.44 0.22
N VAL A 438 -41.86 3.87 -1.04
CA VAL A 438 -40.67 4.42 -1.72
C VAL A 438 -40.47 5.89 -1.37
N ALA A 439 -39.20 6.27 -1.09
CA ALA A 439 -38.80 7.64 -0.83
C ALA A 439 -37.48 8.00 -1.54
N GLU A 440 -37.29 9.30 -1.83
CA GLU A 440 -36.09 9.82 -2.50
C GLU A 440 -35.03 10.26 -1.51
N MET A 441 -33.77 9.90 -1.76
CA MET A 441 -32.62 10.42 -1.10
C MET A 441 -31.53 10.77 -2.12
N PRO A 442 -31.63 11.93 -2.80
CA PRO A 442 -30.62 12.37 -3.76
C PRO A 442 -29.23 12.46 -3.14
N GLN A 443 -28.23 11.92 -3.82
CA GLN A 443 -26.82 11.93 -3.35
C GLN A 443 -26.16 13.32 -3.55
N THR A 444 -26.85 14.39 -3.18
CA THR A 444 -26.32 15.74 -3.20
C THR A 444 -25.38 16.00 -2.00
N PRO A 445 -24.41 16.92 -2.13
CA PRO A 445 -23.52 17.25 -1.00
C PRO A 445 -24.26 17.68 0.27
N SER A 446 -25.40 18.39 0.14
CA SER A 446 -26.21 18.83 1.29
C SER A 446 -26.81 17.68 2.09
N ARG A 447 -27.08 16.52 1.46
CA ARG A 447 -27.59 15.31 2.12
C ARG A 447 -26.48 14.34 2.50
N MET A 448 -25.51 14.11 1.60
CA MET A 448 -24.48 13.09 1.83
C MET A 448 -23.37 13.56 2.81
N VAL A 449 -23.07 14.85 2.94
CA VAL A 449 -22.08 15.34 3.92
C VAL A 449 -22.52 15.02 5.36
N PRO A 450 -23.73 15.41 5.83
CA PRO A 450 -24.15 15.04 7.18
C PRO A 450 -24.34 13.52 7.34
N ALA A 451 -24.84 12.80 6.33
CA ALA A 451 -24.97 11.34 6.37
C ALA A 451 -23.62 10.64 6.52
N THR A 452 -22.61 11.09 5.76
CA THR A 452 -21.23 10.55 5.84
C THR A 452 -20.59 10.82 7.20
N SER A 453 -20.74 12.07 7.73
CA SER A 453 -20.25 12.41 9.06
C SER A 453 -20.95 11.59 10.14
N GLY A 454 -22.26 11.40 10.04
CA GLY A 454 -23.03 10.56 10.96
C GLY A 454 -22.57 9.11 10.98
N MET A 455 -22.26 8.51 9.80
CA MET A 455 -21.69 7.17 9.71
C MET A 455 -20.30 7.12 10.37
N TYR A 456 -19.44 8.08 10.10
CA TYR A 456 -18.11 8.15 10.72
C TYR A 456 -18.21 8.18 12.25
N ASP A 457 -19.01 9.10 12.77
CA ASP A 457 -19.22 9.26 14.22
C ASP A 457 -19.84 8.02 14.86
N ALA A 458 -20.79 7.37 14.17
CA ALA A 458 -21.47 6.17 14.65
C ALA A 458 -20.50 4.97 14.72
N VAL A 459 -19.62 4.79 13.73
CA VAL A 459 -18.62 3.73 13.74
C VAL A 459 -17.55 3.98 14.81
N VAL A 460 -16.97 5.18 14.84
CA VAL A 460 -15.87 5.50 15.78
C VAL A 460 -16.32 5.42 17.24
N ASN A 461 -17.58 5.75 17.51
CA ASN A 461 -18.15 5.70 18.86
C ASN A 461 -18.89 4.40 19.19
N GLY A 462 -18.84 3.38 18.32
CA GLY A 462 -19.51 2.08 18.51
C GLY A 462 -21.03 2.18 18.64
N LYS A 463 -21.66 3.13 17.96
CA LYS A 463 -23.11 3.38 18.01
C LYS A 463 -23.89 2.61 16.95
N ILE A 464 -23.22 1.86 16.08
CA ILE A 464 -23.83 0.92 15.13
C ILE A 464 -23.33 -0.48 15.38
N ARG A 465 -24.05 -1.46 14.83
CA ARG A 465 -23.59 -2.85 14.72
C ARG A 465 -23.87 -3.37 13.32
N HIS A 466 -23.16 -4.39 12.90
CA HIS A 466 -23.40 -5.07 11.63
C HIS A 466 -23.08 -6.57 11.75
N THR A 467 -23.66 -7.38 10.87
CA THR A 467 -23.55 -8.85 10.90
C THR A 467 -22.15 -9.41 10.60
N GLY A 468 -21.16 -8.57 10.31
CA GLY A 468 -19.85 -9.02 9.86
C GLY A 468 -19.82 -9.46 8.38
N ASP A 469 -20.80 -9.06 7.55
CA ASP A 469 -20.81 -9.41 6.12
C ASP A 469 -19.51 -8.98 5.43
N PRO A 470 -18.72 -9.92 4.87
CA PRO A 470 -17.40 -9.62 4.28
C PRO A 470 -17.48 -8.70 3.06
N ARG A 471 -18.63 -8.68 2.34
CA ARG A 471 -18.84 -7.80 1.19
C ARG A 471 -19.01 -6.36 1.64
N LEU A 472 -19.81 -6.12 2.70
CA LEU A 472 -19.99 -4.79 3.29
C LEU A 472 -18.68 -4.30 3.93
N ALA A 473 -17.94 -5.15 4.63
CA ALA A 473 -16.62 -4.82 5.19
C ALA A 473 -15.62 -4.42 4.10
N ARG A 474 -15.58 -5.15 2.98
CA ARG A 474 -14.76 -4.81 1.80
C ARG A 474 -15.14 -3.43 1.23
N HIS A 475 -16.42 -3.12 1.09
CA HIS A 475 -16.89 -1.84 0.57
C HIS A 475 -16.60 -0.67 1.54
N ALA A 476 -16.70 -0.90 2.84
CA ALA A 476 -16.30 0.08 3.86
C ALA A 476 -14.78 0.36 3.81
N ALA A 477 -13.95 -0.68 3.67
CA ALA A 477 -12.50 -0.54 3.52
C ALA A 477 -12.07 0.17 2.22
N ASN A 478 -12.87 0.07 1.15
CA ASN A 478 -12.63 0.71 -0.15
C ASN A 478 -13.04 2.19 -0.17
N ALA A 479 -13.83 2.65 0.80
CA ALA A 479 -14.31 4.02 0.85
C ALA A 479 -13.17 4.98 1.20
N THR A 480 -13.00 6.04 0.41
CA THR A 480 -12.01 7.10 0.66
C THR A 480 -12.72 8.42 0.93
N PRO A 481 -12.24 9.24 1.89
CA PRO A 481 -12.82 10.55 2.14
C PRO A 481 -12.58 11.50 0.96
N TYR A 482 -13.59 12.29 0.65
CA TYR A 482 -13.53 13.37 -0.31
C TYR A 482 -14.04 14.65 0.35
N TYR A 483 -13.23 15.69 0.34
CA TYR A 483 -13.61 16.99 0.93
C TYR A 483 -14.14 17.92 -0.15
N SER A 484 -15.46 18.14 -0.15
CA SER A 484 -16.12 19.18 -0.93
C SER A 484 -16.09 20.52 -0.18
N ARG A 485 -16.57 21.59 -0.84
CA ARG A 485 -16.78 22.88 -0.15
C ARG A 485 -17.78 22.79 1.03
N ASN A 486 -18.66 21.79 1.02
CA ASN A 486 -19.71 21.60 2.01
C ASN A 486 -19.31 20.63 3.14
N GLY A 487 -18.16 19.95 3.04
CA GLY A 487 -17.67 18.97 4.02
C GLY A 487 -17.25 17.65 3.42
N MET A 488 -17.06 16.65 4.29
CA MET A 488 -16.55 15.32 3.94
C MET A 488 -17.64 14.42 3.38
N MET A 489 -17.37 13.76 2.26
CA MET A 489 -18.14 12.70 1.64
C MET A 489 -17.24 11.49 1.38
N VAL A 490 -17.81 10.33 1.05
CA VAL A 490 -17.06 9.17 0.56
C VAL A 490 -17.10 9.10 -0.96
N ARG A 491 -15.99 8.61 -1.54
CA ARG A 491 -15.93 8.29 -2.97
C ARG A 491 -15.10 7.03 -3.20
N LYS A 492 -15.19 6.45 -4.38
CA LYS A 492 -14.21 5.47 -4.87
C LYS A 492 -12.84 6.13 -5.00
N GLN A 493 -11.78 5.39 -4.80
CA GLN A 493 -10.41 5.90 -4.91
C GLN A 493 -10.12 6.52 -6.30
N ALA A 494 -10.69 5.94 -7.37
CA ALA A 494 -10.69 6.49 -8.71
C ALA A 494 -12.01 6.16 -9.43
N ALA A 495 -12.41 6.99 -10.42
CA ALA A 495 -13.69 6.85 -11.13
C ALA A 495 -13.86 5.48 -11.82
N HIS A 496 -12.77 4.87 -12.30
CA HIS A 496 -12.77 3.55 -12.96
C HIS A 496 -12.23 2.43 -12.07
N SER A 497 -12.12 2.67 -10.75
CA SER A 497 -11.61 1.66 -9.81
C SER A 497 -12.55 0.45 -9.73
N ASN A 498 -11.98 -0.75 -9.74
CA ASN A 498 -12.71 -1.98 -9.45
C ASN A 498 -13.11 -2.09 -7.97
N LYS A 499 -12.66 -1.15 -7.12
CA LYS A 499 -13.04 -1.06 -5.71
C LYS A 499 -14.43 -0.47 -5.58
N LYS A 500 -15.40 -1.36 -5.35
CA LYS A 500 -16.81 -0.99 -5.15
C LYS A 500 -17.00 -0.45 -3.75
N ILE A 501 -17.93 0.54 -3.60
CA ILE A 501 -18.34 1.12 -2.32
C ILE A 501 -19.86 1.16 -2.15
N ASP A 502 -20.63 0.65 -3.09
CA ASP A 502 -22.07 0.83 -3.18
C ASP A 502 -22.80 0.24 -1.96
N LEU A 503 -22.37 -0.91 -1.39
CA LEU A 503 -22.88 -1.43 -0.11
C LEU A 503 -22.66 -0.43 1.04
N PHE A 504 -21.50 0.23 1.07
CA PHE A 504 -21.22 1.19 2.12
C PHE A 504 -21.97 2.51 1.94
N VAL A 505 -22.16 2.98 0.71
CA VAL A 505 -23.02 4.14 0.40
C VAL A 505 -24.46 3.84 0.77
N SER A 506 -24.99 2.66 0.42
CA SER A 506 -26.32 2.21 0.87
C SER A 506 -26.43 2.18 2.40
N ALA A 507 -25.41 1.70 3.11
CA ALA A 507 -25.38 1.70 4.58
C ALA A 507 -25.42 3.13 5.15
N ILE A 508 -24.66 4.08 4.57
CA ILE A 508 -24.68 5.50 4.95
C ILE A 508 -26.09 6.09 4.77
N MET A 509 -26.73 5.83 3.63
CA MET A 509 -28.08 6.31 3.34
C MET A 509 -29.08 5.71 4.34
N ALA A 510 -29.06 4.38 4.55
CA ALA A 510 -29.96 3.69 5.46
C ALA A 510 -29.85 4.21 6.91
N LEU A 511 -28.62 4.37 7.41
CA LEU A 511 -28.37 4.91 8.76
C LEU A 511 -28.90 6.33 8.90
N SER A 512 -28.55 7.22 7.97
CA SER A 512 -28.99 8.61 7.99
C SER A 512 -30.51 8.74 8.01
N ARG A 513 -31.21 7.92 7.23
CA ARG A 513 -32.67 7.95 7.20
C ARG A 513 -33.29 7.35 8.46
N ALA A 514 -32.72 6.26 8.99
CA ALA A 514 -33.14 5.68 10.25
C ALA A 514 -32.99 6.66 11.43
N ASP A 515 -31.92 7.46 11.45
CA ASP A 515 -31.74 8.54 12.45
C ASP A 515 -32.83 9.61 12.36
N THR A 516 -33.17 10.01 11.12
CA THR A 516 -34.23 11.01 10.89
C THR A 516 -35.60 10.51 11.37
N LEU A 517 -35.94 9.26 11.05
CA LEU A 517 -37.21 8.66 11.43
C LEU A 517 -37.32 8.40 12.94
N ALA A 518 -36.25 7.97 13.58
CA ALA A 518 -36.19 7.76 15.02
C ALA A 518 -36.47 9.06 15.81
N THR A 519 -36.02 10.21 15.30
CA THR A 519 -36.28 11.52 15.92
C THR A 519 -37.71 12.02 15.68
N THR A 520 -38.37 11.55 14.62
CA THR A 520 -39.74 11.96 14.28
C THR A 520 -40.79 11.11 15.02
N VAL A 521 -40.46 9.87 15.37
CA VAL A 521 -41.35 8.89 16.04
C VAL A 521 -41.19 8.93 17.58
N ALA A 522 -40.22 9.68 18.14
CA ALA A 522 -40.11 9.86 19.58
C ALA A 522 -41.41 10.47 20.11
N PRO A 523 -42.15 9.83 21.07
CA PRO A 523 -43.38 10.37 21.60
C PRO A 523 -43.07 11.74 22.21
N LYS A 524 -43.86 12.77 21.79
CA LYS A 524 -43.90 14.05 22.49
C LYS A 524 -44.07 13.76 23.98
N ALA A 525 -43.06 14.10 24.79
CA ALA A 525 -43.19 14.00 26.24
C ALA A 525 -44.50 14.72 26.63
N ALA A 526 -45.39 14.02 27.31
CA ALA A 526 -46.61 14.62 27.84
C ALA A 526 -46.20 15.81 28.70
N PRO A 527 -46.90 16.96 28.59
CA PRO A 527 -46.59 18.10 29.43
C PRO A 527 -46.73 17.69 30.89
N ALA A 528 -45.70 17.96 31.68
CA ALA A 528 -45.72 17.74 33.12
C ALA A 528 -46.87 18.53 33.70
N VAL A 529 -47.88 17.89 34.22
CA VAL A 529 -48.98 18.50 35.00
C VAL A 529 -48.35 18.96 36.30
N GLN A 530 -48.12 20.27 36.46
CA GLN A 530 -47.80 20.85 37.76
C GLN A 530 -49.08 20.84 38.58
N PHE A 531 -49.14 20.01 39.59
CA PHE A 531 -50.12 20.14 40.66
C PHE A 531 -49.72 21.37 41.49
N ILE A 532 -50.57 22.40 41.43
CA ILE A 532 -50.55 23.50 42.39
C ILE A 532 -51.32 23.01 43.62
N GLU A 533 -50.64 22.80 44.71
CA GLU A 533 -51.28 22.64 46.01
C GLU A 533 -51.87 24.00 46.44
N LEU A 534 -53.17 24.00 46.77
CA LEU A 534 -53.93 25.10 47.35
C LEU A 534 -53.69 25.22 48.84
#